data_635f7590f67b0a94c6f573282e85f8f0
#
_entry.id   635f7590f67b0a94c6f573282e85f8f0
#
_cell.length_a   1.000
_cell.length_b   1.000
_cell.length_c   1.000
_cell.angle_alpha   90.00
_cell.angle_beta   90.00
_cell.angle_gamma   90.00
#
_symmetry.space_group_name_H-M   'P 1'
#
loop_
_entity.id
_entity.type
_entity.pdbx_description
1 polymer ?
#
loop_
_entity_poly.entity_id
_entity_poly.type
_entity_poly.pdbx_seq_one_letter_code
_entity_poly.pdbx_strand_id
1 'polypeptide(L)'
;MPNDEQDKSGAVAPPPLIYLGTLVFGLLINKRFPTAFLPRTIARRLGWPLLSAGVLLLGWFEWTIRHAGTTDSPYEPVSHIVTEGPFHYTRNPAYLSMTMIYTAIATLANAFWAIVLLPVAPLVTQRGVIEREEQYLEGKFGEEYLSYKARVRRWI
;
A
#
# COMPACT_ATOMS: atom_id res chain seq x y z
N MET A 1 -10.20 27.83 -18.21
CA MET A 1 -10.44 26.40 -18.00
C MET A 1 -9.32 25.90 -17.13
N PRO A 2 -9.57 25.37 -15.95
CA PRO A 2 -8.50 24.76 -15.14
C PRO A 2 -7.98 23.54 -15.93
N ASN A 3 -6.65 23.42 -16.02
CA ASN A 3 -6.01 22.29 -16.69
C ASN A 3 -6.30 21.00 -15.91
N ASP A 4 -7.09 20.10 -16.46
CA ASP A 4 -7.42 18.77 -15.91
C ASP A 4 -6.18 17.89 -15.60
N GLU A 5 -5.02 18.26 -16.14
CA GLU A 5 -3.76 17.55 -15.86
C GLU A 5 -3.11 17.95 -14.52
N GLN A 6 -3.44 19.13 -13.98
CA GLN A 6 -2.89 19.59 -12.68
C GLN A 6 -3.64 19.04 -11.47
N ASP A 7 -4.81 18.44 -11.67
CA ASP A 7 -5.66 17.92 -10.59
C ASP A 7 -5.49 16.40 -10.35
N LYS A 8 -4.35 15.83 -10.80
CA LYS A 8 -4.02 14.40 -10.65
C LYS A 8 -2.62 14.22 -10.07
N SER A 9 -2.44 13.25 -9.18
CA SER A 9 -1.12 12.98 -8.57
C SER A 9 -0.06 12.41 -9.54
N GLY A 10 -0.45 12.04 -10.75
CA GLY A 10 0.46 11.58 -11.81
C GLY A 10 1.23 10.31 -11.46
N ALA A 11 0.59 9.34 -10.84
CA ALA A 11 1.20 8.05 -10.47
C ALA A 11 1.81 7.32 -11.68
N VAL A 12 3.01 6.77 -11.51
CA VAL A 12 3.77 6.06 -12.57
C VAL A 12 3.06 4.78 -13.01
N ALA A 13 2.44 4.07 -12.08
CA ALA A 13 1.67 2.84 -12.33
C ALA A 13 0.68 2.60 -11.18
N PRO A 14 -0.44 1.87 -11.41
CA PRO A 14 -1.34 1.47 -10.36
C PRO A 14 -0.62 0.63 -9.29
N PRO A 15 -0.60 1.05 -8.01
CA PRO A 15 0.13 0.35 -6.95
C PRO A 15 -0.19 -1.15 -6.82
N PRO A 16 -1.46 -1.60 -6.97
CA PRO A 16 -1.76 -3.03 -6.94
C PRO A 16 -1.00 -3.85 -7.99
N LEU A 17 -0.73 -3.28 -9.17
CA LEU A 17 0.05 -3.95 -10.21
C LEU A 17 1.53 -4.06 -9.85
N ILE A 18 2.08 -3.07 -9.15
CA ILE A 18 3.48 -3.10 -8.67
C ILE A 18 3.64 -4.23 -7.65
N TYR A 19 2.73 -4.32 -6.67
CA TYR A 19 2.75 -5.38 -5.65
C TYR A 19 2.50 -6.76 -6.27
N LEU A 20 1.50 -6.89 -7.13
CA LEU A 20 1.19 -8.16 -7.81
C LEU A 20 2.36 -8.62 -8.69
N GLY A 21 2.93 -7.72 -9.50
CA GLY A 21 4.03 -8.03 -10.40
C GLY A 21 5.28 -8.52 -9.66
N THR A 22 5.68 -7.81 -8.60
CA THR A 22 6.84 -8.21 -7.79
C THR A 22 6.59 -9.52 -7.03
N LEU A 23 5.38 -9.75 -6.51
CA LEU A 23 5.00 -11.00 -5.86
C LEU A 23 5.05 -12.18 -6.84
N VAL A 24 4.37 -12.06 -7.98
CA VAL A 24 4.34 -13.11 -9.00
C VAL A 24 5.75 -13.43 -9.49
N PHE A 25 6.56 -12.41 -9.75
CA PHE A 25 7.95 -12.60 -10.17
C PHE A 25 8.78 -13.35 -9.12
N GLY A 26 8.65 -12.97 -7.85
CA GLY A 26 9.31 -13.68 -6.74
C GLY A 26 8.85 -15.13 -6.58
N LEU A 27 7.56 -15.40 -6.76
CA LEU A 27 7.01 -16.77 -6.74
C LEU A 27 7.50 -17.61 -7.93
N LEU A 28 7.62 -17.01 -9.11
CA LEU A 28 8.17 -17.68 -10.30
C LEU A 28 9.65 -18.02 -10.13
N ILE A 29 10.45 -17.10 -9.58
CA ILE A 29 11.86 -17.40 -9.24
C ILE A 29 11.91 -18.54 -8.22
N ASN A 30 11.05 -18.48 -7.20
CA ASN A 30 11.03 -19.53 -6.17
C ASN A 30 10.58 -20.90 -6.73
N LYS A 31 9.69 -20.91 -7.73
CA LYS A 31 9.33 -22.15 -8.45
C LYS A 31 10.51 -22.72 -9.22
N ARG A 32 11.38 -21.86 -9.80
CA ARG A 32 12.57 -22.31 -10.55
C ARG A 32 13.74 -22.66 -9.65
N PHE A 33 13.88 -21.96 -8.50
CA PHE A 33 14.91 -22.15 -7.49
C PHE A 33 14.26 -22.31 -6.11
N PRO A 34 13.68 -23.49 -5.80
CA PRO A 34 12.92 -23.67 -4.57
C PRO A 34 13.79 -23.46 -3.35
N THR A 35 13.49 -22.43 -2.57
CA THR A 35 14.19 -22.09 -1.34
C THR A 35 13.16 -21.79 -0.24
N ALA A 36 13.05 -22.71 0.71
CA ALA A 36 12.24 -22.53 1.90
C ALA A 36 13.07 -21.79 2.95
N PHE A 37 12.44 -20.86 3.69
CA PHE A 37 13.10 -20.07 4.74
C PHE A 37 12.51 -20.29 6.14
N LEU A 38 11.37 -20.97 6.23
CA LEU A 38 10.70 -21.31 7.48
C LEU A 38 10.22 -22.76 7.50
N PRO A 39 10.14 -23.39 8.70
CA PRO A 39 9.34 -24.61 8.87
C PRO A 39 7.88 -24.37 8.48
N ARG A 40 7.25 -25.30 7.77
CA ARG A 40 5.87 -25.15 7.27
C ARG A 40 4.85 -24.76 8.34
N THR A 41 5.02 -25.31 9.55
CA THR A 41 4.14 -24.99 10.68
C THR A 41 4.23 -23.51 11.08
N ILE A 42 5.45 -22.96 11.13
CA ILE A 42 5.70 -21.55 11.45
C ILE A 42 5.18 -20.66 10.31
N ALA A 43 5.45 -21.02 9.06
CA ALA A 43 4.97 -20.28 7.91
C ALA A 43 3.43 -20.13 7.93
N ARG A 44 2.70 -21.21 8.27
CA ARG A 44 1.23 -21.18 8.40
C ARG A 44 0.76 -20.36 9.61
N ARG A 45 1.41 -20.54 10.77
CA ARG A 45 1.04 -19.80 12.00
C ARG A 45 1.24 -18.30 11.89
N LEU A 46 2.22 -17.84 11.12
CA LEU A 46 2.48 -16.42 10.86
C LEU A 46 1.69 -15.90 9.65
N GLY A 47 1.63 -16.67 8.58
CA GLY A 47 1.06 -16.21 7.32
C GLY A 47 -0.45 -16.00 7.38
N TRP A 48 -1.22 -16.91 8.00
CA TRP A 48 -2.67 -16.74 8.08
C TRP A 48 -3.13 -15.54 8.92
N PRO A 49 -2.61 -15.32 10.14
CA PRO A 49 -2.95 -14.10 10.89
C PRO A 49 -2.55 -12.82 10.17
N LEU A 50 -1.37 -12.81 9.53
CA LEU A 50 -0.91 -11.64 8.78
C LEU A 50 -1.79 -11.37 7.54
N LEU A 51 -2.22 -12.43 6.83
CA LEU A 51 -3.16 -12.32 5.71
C LEU A 51 -4.50 -11.75 6.19
N SER A 52 -5.03 -12.29 7.28
CA SER A 52 -6.28 -11.82 7.86
C SER A 52 -6.18 -10.35 8.26
N ALA A 53 -5.10 -9.96 8.94
CA ALA A 53 -4.88 -8.57 9.34
C ALA A 53 -4.75 -7.62 8.13
N GLY A 54 -4.04 -8.03 7.08
CA GLY A 54 -3.91 -7.25 5.85
C GLY A 54 -5.25 -7.08 5.13
N VAL A 55 -6.05 -8.15 5.01
CA VAL A 55 -7.38 -8.11 4.39
C VAL A 55 -8.34 -7.25 5.21
N LEU A 56 -8.33 -7.37 6.53
CA LEU A 56 -9.16 -6.54 7.42
C LEU A 56 -8.78 -5.06 7.33
N LEU A 57 -7.49 -4.74 7.29
CA LEU A 57 -7.00 -3.38 7.13
C LEU A 57 -7.44 -2.79 5.78
N LEU A 58 -7.34 -3.57 4.69
CA LEU A 58 -7.81 -3.16 3.37
C LEU A 58 -9.32 -2.91 3.37
N GLY A 59 -10.10 -3.82 3.97
CA GLY A 59 -11.55 -3.66 4.09
C GLY A 59 -11.92 -2.43 4.91
N TRP A 60 -11.19 -2.16 6.01
CA TRP A 60 -11.40 -0.95 6.83
C TRP A 60 -11.06 0.33 6.05
N PHE A 61 -9.96 0.34 5.30
CA PHE A 61 -9.60 1.43 4.41
C PHE A 61 -10.70 1.71 3.38
N GLU A 62 -11.12 0.69 2.63
CA GLU A 62 -12.17 0.78 1.61
C GLU A 62 -13.50 1.30 2.19
N TRP A 63 -13.88 0.77 3.35
CA TRP A 63 -15.07 1.23 4.05
C TRP A 63 -14.98 2.71 4.43
N THR A 64 -13.82 3.14 4.98
CA THR A 64 -13.59 4.54 5.39
C THR A 64 -13.68 5.48 4.20
N ILE A 65 -13.02 5.19 3.08
CA ILE A 65 -13.02 6.02 1.87
C ILE A 65 -14.44 6.15 1.30
N ARG A 66 -15.18 5.03 1.20
CA ARG A 66 -16.56 5.04 0.69
C ARG A 66 -17.50 5.86 1.56
N HIS A 67 -17.37 5.80 2.89
CA HIS A 67 -18.19 6.59 3.81
C HIS A 67 -17.79 8.06 3.84
N ALA A 68 -16.55 8.38 3.58
CA ALA A 68 -16.09 9.75 3.43
C ALA A 68 -16.56 10.40 2.12
N GLY A 69 -17.05 9.64 1.14
CA GLY A 69 -17.52 10.19 -0.14
C GLY A 69 -16.41 10.80 -1.01
N THR A 70 -15.17 10.34 -0.82
CA THR A 70 -14.00 10.73 -1.61
C THR A 70 -13.43 9.53 -2.36
N THR A 71 -12.40 9.74 -3.16
CA THR A 71 -11.72 8.70 -3.91
C THR A 71 -10.32 8.45 -3.38
N ASP A 72 -9.84 7.22 -3.51
CA ASP A 72 -8.46 6.79 -3.29
C ASP A 72 -7.67 6.67 -4.60
N SER A 73 -8.33 6.99 -5.72
CA SER A 73 -7.72 6.90 -7.03
C SER A 73 -6.69 8.01 -7.22
N PRO A 74 -5.41 7.69 -7.54
CA PRO A 74 -4.40 8.69 -7.84
C PRO A 74 -4.67 9.44 -9.16
N TYR A 75 -5.73 9.05 -9.87
CA TYR A 75 -6.14 9.63 -11.15
C TYR A 75 -7.39 10.51 -11.04
N GLU A 76 -7.98 10.61 -9.84
CA GLU A 76 -9.18 11.42 -9.60
C GLU A 76 -8.90 12.50 -8.53
N PRO A 77 -9.59 13.65 -8.62
CA PRO A 77 -9.40 14.72 -7.63
C PRO A 77 -9.94 14.31 -6.26
N VAL A 78 -9.11 14.41 -5.23
CA VAL A 78 -9.52 14.22 -3.84
C VAL A 78 -10.35 15.42 -3.39
N SER A 79 -11.55 15.18 -2.84
CA SER A 79 -12.47 16.25 -2.42
C SER A 79 -12.13 16.84 -1.05
N HIS A 80 -11.60 16.04 -0.12
CA HIS A 80 -11.20 16.43 1.23
C HIS A 80 -10.22 15.41 1.82
N ILE A 81 -9.50 15.80 2.86
CA ILE A 81 -8.55 14.94 3.56
C ILE A 81 -9.30 14.02 4.51
N VAL A 82 -9.11 12.71 4.37
CA VAL A 82 -9.62 11.71 5.31
C VAL A 82 -8.57 11.46 6.39
N THR A 83 -8.90 11.75 7.64
CA THR A 83 -8.01 11.56 8.80
C THR A 83 -8.55 10.54 9.80
N GLU A 84 -9.74 9.99 9.53
CA GLU A 84 -10.43 9.03 10.37
C GLU A 84 -10.10 7.58 10.03
N GLY A 85 -10.61 6.66 10.84
CA GLY A 85 -10.41 5.23 10.62
C GLY A 85 -8.93 4.83 10.62
N PRO A 86 -8.47 4.05 9.63
CA PRO A 86 -7.07 3.62 9.54
C PRO A 86 -6.10 4.78 9.27
N PHE A 87 -6.56 5.91 8.74
CA PHE A 87 -5.76 7.11 8.50
C PHE A 87 -5.34 7.83 9.78
N HIS A 88 -5.94 7.48 10.92
CA HIS A 88 -5.49 7.94 12.23
C HIS A 88 -4.13 7.34 12.64
N TYR A 89 -3.78 6.16 12.12
CA TYR A 89 -2.57 5.41 12.50
C TYR A 89 -1.47 5.48 11.44
N THR A 90 -1.84 5.55 10.19
CA THR A 90 -0.90 5.61 9.04
C THR A 90 -1.50 6.47 7.95
N ARG A 91 -0.67 7.22 7.24
CA ARG A 91 -1.12 8.01 6.08
C ARG A 91 -1.36 7.15 4.84
N ASN A 92 -0.89 5.89 4.84
CA ASN A 92 -0.95 4.98 3.69
C ASN A 92 -1.53 3.59 4.04
N PRO A 93 -2.75 3.52 4.56
CA PRO A 93 -3.34 2.25 5.02
C PRO A 93 -3.51 1.23 3.89
N ALA A 94 -3.83 1.65 2.67
CA ALA A 94 -3.92 0.78 1.51
C ALA A 94 -2.58 0.11 1.18
N TYR A 95 -1.49 0.89 1.12
CA TYR A 95 -0.16 0.35 0.80
C TYR A 95 0.41 -0.50 1.93
N LEU A 96 0.09 -0.17 3.18
CA LEU A 96 0.42 -1.01 4.33
C LEU A 96 -0.29 -2.37 4.23
N SER A 97 -1.59 -2.37 3.92
CA SER A 97 -2.37 -3.60 3.74
C SER A 97 -1.82 -4.47 2.60
N MET A 98 -1.47 -3.87 1.46
CA MET A 98 -0.86 -4.59 0.34
C MET A 98 0.48 -5.21 0.72
N THR A 99 1.31 -4.50 1.50
CA THR A 99 2.58 -5.01 2.02
C THR A 99 2.37 -6.20 2.95
N MET A 100 1.37 -6.13 3.83
CA MET A 100 1.00 -7.23 4.73
C MET A 100 0.50 -8.45 3.95
N ILE A 101 -0.39 -8.25 2.98
CA ILE A 101 -0.93 -9.33 2.14
C ILE A 101 0.18 -9.98 1.32
N TYR A 102 1.06 -9.18 0.70
CA TYR A 102 2.23 -9.69 -0.01
C TYR A 102 3.09 -10.57 0.90
N THR A 103 3.46 -10.04 2.07
CA THR A 103 4.30 -10.76 3.05
C THR A 103 3.63 -12.05 3.49
N ALA A 104 2.33 -12.02 3.73
CA ALA A 104 1.56 -13.18 4.12
C ALA A 104 1.56 -14.28 3.05
N ILE A 105 1.29 -13.91 1.79
CA ILE A 105 1.28 -14.88 0.67
C ILE A 105 2.69 -15.46 0.46
N ALA A 106 3.74 -14.63 0.46
CA ALA A 106 5.11 -15.09 0.33
C ALA A 106 5.52 -16.03 1.48
N THR A 107 5.05 -15.75 2.70
CA THR A 107 5.28 -16.59 3.88
C THR A 107 4.51 -17.91 3.79
N LEU A 108 3.24 -17.90 3.42
CA LEU A 108 2.41 -19.10 3.25
C LEU A 108 2.96 -20.01 2.14
N ALA A 109 3.40 -19.42 1.05
CA ALA A 109 4.07 -20.13 -0.04
C ALA A 109 5.48 -20.59 0.35
N ASN A 110 6.01 -20.12 1.48
CA ASN A 110 7.38 -20.33 1.94
C ASN A 110 8.41 -19.97 0.86
N ALA A 111 8.17 -18.86 0.17
CA ALA A 111 8.89 -18.43 -1.01
C ALA A 111 9.96 -17.38 -0.63
N PHE A 112 11.17 -17.83 -0.37
CA PHE A 112 12.30 -16.98 0.02
C PHE A 112 12.52 -15.81 -0.97
N TRP A 113 12.49 -16.09 -2.28
CA TRP A 113 12.73 -15.07 -3.29
C TRP A 113 11.65 -13.99 -3.34
N ALA A 114 10.40 -14.34 -3.02
CA ALA A 114 9.34 -13.35 -2.89
C ALA A 114 9.59 -12.43 -1.66
N ILE A 115 10.09 -12.98 -0.55
CA ILE A 115 10.47 -12.16 0.62
C ILE A 115 11.66 -11.25 0.29
N VAL A 116 12.65 -11.72 -0.45
CA VAL A 116 13.80 -10.90 -0.88
C VAL A 116 13.36 -9.73 -1.77
N LEU A 117 12.36 -9.93 -2.62
CA LEU A 117 11.82 -8.91 -3.50
C LEU A 117 10.78 -7.98 -2.84
N LEU A 118 10.30 -8.34 -1.64
CA LEU A 118 9.30 -7.54 -0.92
C LEU A 118 9.66 -6.05 -0.81
N PRO A 119 10.90 -5.64 -0.48
CA PRO A 119 11.23 -4.22 -0.36
C PRO A 119 11.06 -3.42 -1.65
N VAL A 120 11.13 -4.08 -2.81
CA VAL A 120 11.00 -3.42 -4.12
C VAL A 120 9.62 -2.79 -4.28
N ALA A 121 8.55 -3.50 -3.92
CA ALA A 121 7.18 -3.01 -4.08
C ALA A 121 6.91 -1.72 -3.29
N PRO A 122 7.11 -1.64 -1.96
CA PRO A 122 6.89 -0.40 -1.22
C PRO A 122 7.87 0.72 -1.60
N LEU A 123 9.13 0.42 -1.98
CA LEU A 123 10.08 1.44 -2.41
C LEU A 123 9.68 2.08 -3.74
N VAL A 124 9.27 1.28 -4.72
CA VAL A 124 8.77 1.79 -6.02
C VAL A 124 7.47 2.57 -5.81
N THR A 125 6.55 2.04 -4.99
CA THR A 125 5.28 2.73 -4.66
C THR A 125 5.55 4.05 -3.93
N GLN A 126 6.49 4.07 -2.98
CA GLN A 126 6.81 5.29 -2.24
C GLN A 126 7.30 6.41 -3.18
N ARG A 127 8.28 6.12 -4.05
CA ARG A 127 8.87 7.14 -4.93
C ARG A 127 7.98 7.48 -6.13
N GLY A 128 7.28 6.47 -6.67
CA GLY A 128 6.49 6.60 -7.89
C GLY A 128 5.06 7.09 -7.66
N VAL A 129 4.54 6.94 -6.44
CA VAL A 129 3.13 7.23 -6.11
C VAL A 129 3.03 8.09 -4.86
N ILE A 130 3.43 7.58 -3.66
CA ILE A 130 3.16 8.22 -2.37
C ILE A 130 3.74 9.65 -2.31
N GLU A 131 5.00 9.84 -2.74
CA GLU A 131 5.64 11.15 -2.68
C GLU A 131 4.96 12.17 -3.59
N ARG A 132 4.40 11.73 -4.72
CA ARG A 132 3.60 12.57 -5.62
C ARG A 132 2.22 12.87 -5.04
N GLU A 133 1.55 11.89 -4.44
CA GLU A 133 0.28 12.08 -3.72
C GLU A 133 0.46 13.08 -2.57
N GLU A 134 1.54 12.95 -1.78
CA GLU A 134 1.84 13.88 -0.70
C GLU A 134 2.06 15.31 -1.22
N GLN A 135 2.81 15.49 -2.31
CA GLN A 135 3.02 16.79 -2.94
C GLN A 135 1.72 17.39 -3.46
N TYR A 136 0.88 16.58 -4.10
CA TYR A 136 -0.43 17.01 -4.57
C TYR A 136 -1.34 17.45 -3.41
N LEU A 137 -1.40 16.64 -2.33
CA LEU A 137 -2.21 16.96 -1.16
C LEU A 137 -1.69 18.21 -0.42
N GLU A 138 -0.37 18.39 -0.33
CA GLU A 138 0.24 19.62 0.22
C GLU A 138 -0.12 20.86 -0.61
N GLY A 139 -0.05 20.76 -1.93
CA GLY A 139 -0.42 21.86 -2.81
C GLY A 139 -1.91 22.19 -2.77
N LYS A 140 -2.78 21.17 -2.64
CA LYS A 140 -4.22 21.35 -2.67
C LYS A 140 -4.81 21.80 -1.33
N PHE A 141 -4.34 21.26 -0.22
CA PHE A 141 -4.91 21.46 1.12
C PHE A 141 -4.03 22.27 2.06
N GLY A 142 -2.78 22.58 1.68
CA GLY A 142 -1.87 23.47 2.42
C GLY A 142 -1.71 23.06 3.89
N GLU A 143 -1.96 24.01 4.80
CA GLU A 143 -1.78 23.85 6.26
C GLU A 143 -2.61 22.72 6.87
N GLU A 144 -3.77 22.40 6.32
CA GLU A 144 -4.61 21.29 6.79
C GLU A 144 -3.86 19.96 6.64
N TYR A 145 -3.28 19.71 5.45
CA TYR A 145 -2.50 18.52 5.20
C TYR A 145 -1.20 18.51 6.00
N LEU A 146 -0.50 19.62 6.11
CA LEU A 146 0.74 19.73 6.88
C LEU A 146 0.51 19.43 8.37
N SER A 147 -0.59 19.91 8.95
CA SER A 147 -0.99 19.58 10.32
C SER A 147 -1.29 18.10 10.51
N TYR A 148 -1.94 17.45 9.55
CA TYR A 148 -2.16 16.00 9.55
C TYR A 148 -0.83 15.24 9.42
N LYS A 149 0.03 15.62 8.47
CA LYS A 149 1.35 15.03 8.22
C LYS A 149 2.27 15.09 9.44
N ALA A 150 2.16 16.14 10.26
CA ALA A 150 2.94 16.30 11.49
C ALA A 150 2.49 15.33 12.60
N ARG A 151 1.23 14.88 12.60
CA ARG A 151 0.65 14.01 13.64
C ARG A 151 0.69 12.53 13.29
N VAL A 152 0.58 12.20 12.01
CA VAL A 152 0.47 10.81 11.54
C VAL A 152 1.66 10.46 10.66
N ARG A 153 2.31 9.34 10.96
CA ARG A 153 3.46 8.86 10.19
C ARG A 153 3.04 8.32 8.81
N ARG A 154 4.00 8.24 7.88
CA ARG A 154 3.77 7.71 6.54
C ARG A 154 3.40 6.24 6.57
N TRP A 155 4.08 5.44 7.37
CA TRP A 155 3.84 3.99 7.47
C TRP A 155 3.24 3.59 8.82
N ILE A 156 3.98 3.66 9.89
CA ILE A 156 3.53 3.36 11.25
C ILE A 156 4.27 4.26 12.26
#